data_3b692b2b64d56a9d15f1d7d2322b02f2
#
_entry.id   3b692b2b64d56a9d15f1d7d2322b02f2
#
_cell.length_a   1.000
_cell.length_b   1.000
_cell.length_c   1.000
_cell.angle_alpha   90.00
_cell.angle_beta   90.00
_cell.angle_gamma   90.00
#
_symmetry.space_group_name_H-M   'P 1'
#
loop_
_entity.id
_entity.type
_entity.pdbx_description
1 polymer ?
#
loop_
_entity_poly.entity_id
_entity_poly.type
_entity_poly.pdbx_seq_one_letter_code
_entity_poly.pdbx_strand_id
1 'polypeptide(L)'
;MGETMLPTRRLLVLGAAAALLTGCQTTPPLDPGTVIGTIRVDVSRLVELGVGPRAEVVRTRLEQELARAFAGMRQPGGATLTVAVRGLTMPTYVGGDIDDGATSDYLESLVTVTGRKGEVLATYPVLSMNGAGDSGFWFSPGIDERRVERLIVNHAAWIKKLTLG
;
A
#
# COMPACT_ATOMS: atom_id res chain seq x y z
N MET A 1 -51.67 33.93 -7.79
CA MET A 1 -51.44 33.44 -6.43
C MET A 1 -50.62 32.19 -6.55
N GLY A 2 -49.29 32.31 -6.37
CA GLY A 2 -48.36 31.16 -6.47
C GLY A 2 -47.94 30.75 -5.06
N GLU A 3 -48.28 29.54 -4.67
CA GLU A 3 -47.85 28.94 -3.42
C GLU A 3 -46.39 28.46 -3.57
N THR A 4 -45.50 29.11 -2.85
CA THR A 4 -44.13 28.67 -2.66
C THR A 4 -44.10 27.53 -1.65
N MET A 5 -44.01 26.29 -2.15
CA MET A 5 -43.75 25.10 -1.31
C MET A 5 -42.35 25.19 -0.72
N LEU A 6 -42.25 25.49 0.59
CA LEU A 6 -41.03 25.36 1.37
C LEU A 6 -40.67 23.87 1.55
N PRO A 7 -39.44 23.45 1.28
CA PRO A 7 -39.05 22.07 1.49
C PRO A 7 -39.10 21.70 2.97
N THR A 8 -39.84 20.67 3.31
CA THR A 8 -40.05 20.22 4.67
C THR A 8 -38.72 19.74 5.28
N ARG A 9 -38.45 20.07 6.54
CA ARG A 9 -37.25 19.67 7.33
C ARG A 9 -36.89 18.18 7.22
N ARG A 10 -37.87 17.31 6.96
CA ARG A 10 -37.68 15.86 6.77
C ARG A 10 -36.94 15.51 5.48
N LEU A 11 -37.07 16.27 4.40
CA LEU A 11 -36.36 16.06 3.14
C LEU A 11 -34.88 16.45 3.23
N LEU A 12 -34.58 17.49 4.06
CA LEU A 12 -33.17 17.89 4.29
C LEU A 12 -32.40 16.84 5.11
N VAL A 13 -33.04 16.18 6.07
CA VAL A 13 -32.40 15.14 6.90
C VAL A 13 -32.11 13.86 6.08
N LEU A 14 -33.01 13.49 5.17
CA LEU A 14 -32.83 12.33 4.27
C LEU A 14 -31.72 12.57 3.24
N GLY A 15 -31.56 13.80 2.74
CA GLY A 15 -30.48 14.16 1.83
C GLY A 15 -29.09 14.14 2.48
N ALA A 16 -29.00 14.54 3.77
CA ALA A 16 -27.73 14.52 4.51
C ALA A 16 -27.28 13.10 4.89
N ALA A 17 -28.22 12.19 5.16
CA ALA A 17 -27.91 10.78 5.47
C ALA A 17 -27.38 10.00 4.26
N ALA A 18 -27.81 10.32 3.04
CA ALA A 18 -27.32 9.68 1.83
C ALA A 18 -25.87 10.05 1.48
N ALA A 19 -25.41 11.24 1.89
CA ALA A 19 -24.04 11.68 1.67
C ALA A 19 -23.00 10.98 2.55
N LEU A 20 -23.41 10.33 3.64
CA LEU A 20 -22.51 9.62 4.57
C LEU A 20 -22.23 8.16 4.18
N LEU A 21 -22.91 7.62 3.16
CA LEU A 21 -22.76 6.24 2.71
C LEU A 21 -21.70 6.06 1.60
N THR A 22 -21.04 7.12 1.17
CA THR A 22 -20.00 7.05 0.12
C THR A 22 -18.60 6.66 0.64
N GLY A 23 -18.49 6.16 1.86
CA GLY A 23 -17.23 5.96 2.59
C GLY A 23 -16.38 4.74 2.24
N CYS A 24 -16.77 3.89 1.28
CA CYS A 24 -15.96 2.75 0.84
C CYS A 24 -15.65 2.84 -0.66
N GLN A 25 -15.09 3.96 -1.10
CA GLN A 25 -14.59 4.04 -2.47
C GLN A 25 -13.17 3.44 -2.51
N THR A 26 -13.05 2.26 -3.10
CA THR A 26 -11.75 1.77 -3.55
C THR A 26 -11.21 2.75 -4.60
N THR A 27 -10.01 3.28 -4.38
CA THR A 27 -9.36 4.14 -5.38
C THR A 27 -9.28 3.38 -6.71
N PRO A 28 -9.82 3.92 -7.82
CA PRO A 28 -9.75 3.24 -9.11
C PRO A 28 -8.29 3.13 -9.57
N PRO A 29 -7.98 2.18 -10.45
CA PRO A 29 -6.69 2.14 -11.13
C PRO A 29 -6.39 3.46 -11.85
N LEU A 30 -5.11 3.70 -12.14
CA LEU A 30 -4.69 4.84 -12.95
C LEU A 30 -5.29 4.77 -14.36
N ASP A 31 -5.47 5.92 -14.97
CA ASP A 31 -5.94 5.99 -16.36
C ASP A 31 -5.04 5.17 -17.29
N PRO A 32 -5.64 4.43 -18.25
CA PRO A 32 -4.89 3.71 -19.27
C PRO A 32 -3.91 4.66 -20.00
N GLY A 33 -2.65 4.26 -20.09
CA GLY A 33 -1.61 5.07 -20.69
C GLY A 33 -0.83 5.95 -19.71
N THR A 34 -1.18 5.96 -18.42
CA THR A 34 -0.33 6.60 -17.40
C THR A 34 1.03 5.91 -17.36
N VAL A 35 2.09 6.68 -17.60
CA VAL A 35 3.48 6.19 -17.55
C VAL A 35 4.18 6.65 -16.28
N ILE A 36 5.00 5.79 -15.70
CA ILE A 36 5.75 6.07 -14.49
C ILE A 36 7.17 6.52 -14.87
N GLY A 37 7.55 7.72 -14.46
CA GLY A 37 8.89 8.28 -14.69
C GLY A 37 9.86 7.95 -13.55
N THR A 38 9.41 8.21 -12.35
CA THR A 38 10.22 8.07 -11.13
C THR A 38 9.52 7.16 -10.11
N ILE A 39 10.30 6.30 -9.46
CA ILE A 39 9.85 5.50 -8.31
C ILE A 39 10.68 5.92 -7.10
N ARG A 40 10.03 6.16 -5.97
CA ARG A 40 10.64 6.51 -4.69
C ARG A 40 10.03 5.68 -3.58
N VAL A 41 10.87 5.17 -2.70
CA VAL A 41 10.43 4.48 -1.47
C VAL A 41 10.92 5.29 -0.27
N ASP A 42 9.98 5.71 0.56
CA ASP A 42 10.24 6.41 1.82
C ASP A 42 10.04 5.45 2.99
N VAL A 43 11.09 5.23 3.77
CA VAL A 43 11.10 4.37 4.95
C VAL A 43 11.31 5.15 6.25
N SER A 44 11.16 6.48 6.23
CA SER A 44 11.36 7.34 7.40
C SER A 44 10.57 6.84 8.61
N ARG A 45 9.35 6.38 8.39
CA ARG A 45 8.52 5.81 9.46
C ARG A 45 9.10 4.55 10.06
N LEU A 46 9.73 3.67 9.29
CA LEU A 46 10.40 2.47 9.82
C LEU A 46 11.62 2.85 10.68
N VAL A 47 12.35 3.89 10.30
CA VAL A 47 13.47 4.40 11.09
C VAL A 47 12.97 4.94 12.43
N GLU A 48 11.90 5.73 12.44
CA GLU A 48 11.25 6.24 13.66
C GLU A 48 10.75 5.11 14.58
N LEU A 49 10.26 4.02 13.99
CA LEU A 49 9.81 2.83 14.72
C LEU A 49 10.96 1.94 15.24
N GLY A 50 12.22 2.32 14.96
CA GLY A 50 13.39 1.59 15.46
C GLY A 50 13.69 0.29 14.70
N VAL A 51 13.22 0.14 13.46
CA VAL A 51 13.47 -1.06 12.63
C VAL A 51 14.97 -1.23 12.30
N GLY A 52 15.77 -0.16 12.48
CA GLY A 52 17.21 -0.20 12.30
C GLY A 52 17.65 -0.44 10.85
N PRO A 53 18.79 -1.14 10.64
CA PRO A 53 19.35 -1.34 9.29
C PRO A 53 18.40 -2.03 8.30
N ARG A 54 17.41 -2.79 8.78
CA ARG A 54 16.42 -3.47 7.95
C ARG A 54 15.53 -2.49 7.17
N ALA A 55 15.32 -1.27 7.69
CA ALA A 55 14.59 -0.22 6.96
C ALA A 55 15.24 0.08 5.60
N GLU A 56 16.57 0.18 5.56
CA GLU A 56 17.32 0.45 4.32
C GLU A 56 17.27 -0.74 3.35
N VAL A 57 17.28 -1.98 3.88
CA VAL A 57 17.07 -3.19 3.07
C VAL A 57 15.69 -3.14 2.41
N VAL A 58 14.64 -2.80 3.17
CA VAL A 58 13.28 -2.65 2.63
C VAL A 58 13.25 -1.59 1.54
N ARG A 59 13.83 -0.41 1.76
CA ARG A 59 13.89 0.66 0.76
C ARG A 59 14.51 0.18 -0.54
N THR A 60 15.71 -0.32 -0.46
CA THR A 60 16.50 -0.69 -1.65
C THR A 60 15.85 -1.84 -2.43
N ARG A 61 15.40 -2.87 -1.72
CA ARG A 61 14.77 -4.04 -2.37
C ARG A 61 13.41 -3.70 -2.96
N LEU A 62 12.58 -2.92 -2.25
CA LEU A 62 11.28 -2.51 -2.77
C LEU A 62 11.41 -1.61 -4.00
N GLU A 63 12.38 -0.68 -4.03
CA GLU A 63 12.69 0.11 -5.23
C GLU A 63 13.07 -0.78 -6.43
N GLN A 64 13.90 -1.81 -6.20
CA GLN A 64 14.29 -2.76 -7.24
C GLN A 64 13.10 -3.57 -7.77
N GLU A 65 12.26 -4.11 -6.88
CA GLU A 65 11.10 -4.90 -7.28
C GLU A 65 10.05 -4.04 -8.01
N LEU A 66 9.80 -2.82 -7.55
CA LEU A 66 8.93 -1.88 -8.24
C LEU A 66 9.49 -1.51 -9.62
N ALA A 67 10.81 -1.26 -9.73
CA ALA A 67 11.44 -0.99 -11.01
C ALA A 67 11.26 -2.14 -12.02
N ARG A 68 11.33 -3.40 -11.54
CA ARG A 68 11.04 -4.59 -12.36
C ARG A 68 9.55 -4.68 -12.71
N ALA A 69 8.69 -4.49 -11.73
CA ALA A 69 7.24 -4.61 -11.90
C ALA A 69 6.69 -3.60 -12.93
N PHE A 70 7.24 -2.39 -12.97
CA PHE A 70 6.82 -1.31 -13.87
C PHE A 70 7.74 -1.13 -15.09
N ALA A 71 8.66 -2.04 -15.39
CA ALA A 71 9.67 -1.88 -16.45
C ALA A 71 9.08 -1.48 -17.81
N GLY A 72 7.97 -2.12 -18.24
CA GLY A 72 7.30 -1.84 -19.51
C GLY A 72 6.51 -0.51 -19.56
N MET A 73 6.38 0.19 -18.44
CA MET A 73 5.61 1.43 -18.30
C MET A 73 6.47 2.63 -17.90
N ARG A 74 7.76 2.45 -17.84
CA ARG A 74 8.69 3.51 -17.43
C ARG A 74 9.06 4.38 -18.59
N GLN A 75 8.84 5.70 -18.44
CA GLN A 75 9.27 6.70 -19.41
C GLN A 75 9.81 7.95 -18.68
N PRO A 76 10.93 8.51 -19.13
CA PRO A 76 11.42 9.77 -18.58
C PRO A 76 10.34 10.85 -18.60
N GLY A 77 10.21 11.59 -17.52
CA GLY A 77 9.21 12.63 -17.37
C GLY A 77 7.77 12.12 -17.16
N GLY A 78 7.55 10.84 -16.93
CA GLY A 78 6.26 10.29 -16.47
C GLY A 78 5.90 10.70 -15.03
N ALA A 79 4.79 10.17 -14.52
CA ALA A 79 4.36 10.39 -13.15
C ALA A 79 5.38 9.85 -12.12
N THR A 80 5.37 10.40 -10.92
CA THR A 80 6.17 9.89 -9.80
C THR A 80 5.32 8.97 -8.94
N LEU A 81 5.78 7.73 -8.75
CA LEU A 81 5.23 6.76 -7.81
C LEU A 81 6.03 6.86 -6.51
N THR A 82 5.42 7.33 -5.44
CA THR A 82 6.02 7.39 -4.10
C THR A 82 5.35 6.37 -3.20
N VAL A 83 6.16 5.49 -2.60
CA VAL A 83 5.72 4.47 -1.65
C VAL A 83 6.23 4.84 -0.26
N ALA A 84 5.37 5.40 0.58
CA ALA A 84 5.67 5.69 1.96
C ALA A 84 5.37 4.44 2.82
N VAL A 85 6.40 3.73 3.23
CA VAL A 85 6.26 2.53 4.08
C VAL A 85 5.89 2.97 5.50
N ARG A 86 4.78 2.43 6.02
CA ARG A 86 4.18 2.80 7.30
C ARG A 86 4.50 1.82 8.42
N GLY A 87 4.64 0.55 8.10
CA GLY A 87 4.89 -0.50 9.08
C GLY A 87 5.49 -1.75 8.46
N LEU A 88 6.33 -2.42 9.24
CA LEU A 88 6.83 -3.77 9.01
C LEU A 88 6.65 -4.55 10.29
N THR A 89 5.82 -5.58 10.25
CA THR A 89 5.55 -6.45 11.39
C THR A 89 5.93 -7.87 11.04
N MET A 90 6.84 -8.44 11.82
CA MET A 90 7.32 -9.82 11.66
C MET A 90 7.31 -10.50 13.03
N PRO A 91 6.20 -11.12 13.42
CA PRO A 91 6.10 -11.80 14.71
C PRO A 91 7.15 -12.91 14.83
N THR A 92 7.75 -13.03 16.01
CA THR A 92 8.65 -14.14 16.35
C THR A 92 7.87 -15.27 17.02
N TYR A 93 8.14 -16.50 16.61
CA TYR A 93 7.60 -17.70 17.25
C TYR A 93 8.35 -18.01 18.55
N VAL A 94 8.28 -17.20 19.55
CA VAL A 94 8.85 -17.54 20.85
C VAL A 94 7.69 -17.89 21.79
N GLY A 95 7.43 -19.20 21.96
CA GLY A 95 6.59 -19.72 23.03
C GLY A 95 5.07 -19.64 22.81
N GLY A 96 4.59 -19.47 21.59
CA GLY A 96 3.16 -19.62 21.27
C GLY A 96 2.80 -21.07 20.98
N ASP A 97 1.63 -21.51 21.41
CA ASP A 97 1.07 -22.77 20.95
C ASP A 97 0.99 -22.75 19.42
N ILE A 98 1.45 -23.84 18.82
CA ILE A 98 1.47 -24.03 17.36
C ILE A 98 0.05 -23.92 16.75
N ASP A 99 -0.95 -24.00 17.58
CA ASP A 99 -2.37 -24.04 17.22
C ASP A 99 -3.01 -22.66 17.04
N ASP A 100 -2.39 -21.58 17.47
CA ASP A 100 -2.88 -20.22 17.22
C ASP A 100 -2.62 -19.74 15.78
N GLY A 101 -2.04 -20.56 14.99
CA GLY A 101 -2.11 -20.71 13.53
C GLY A 101 -1.68 -19.53 12.68
N ALA A 102 -1.52 -18.33 13.18
CA ALA A 102 -1.46 -17.22 12.26
C ALA A 102 -0.57 -16.07 12.72
N THR A 103 0.69 -16.36 12.88
CA THR A 103 1.63 -15.25 12.78
C THR A 103 1.88 -14.98 11.30
N SER A 104 1.33 -13.88 10.82
CA SER A 104 1.58 -13.39 9.49
C SER A 104 2.55 -12.23 9.54
N ASP A 105 3.38 -12.13 8.52
CA ASP A 105 4.22 -10.97 8.28
C ASP A 105 3.41 -9.92 7.54
N TYR A 106 3.56 -8.66 7.90
CA TYR A 106 2.84 -7.55 7.29
C TYR A 106 3.79 -6.45 6.84
N LEU A 107 3.53 -5.92 5.65
CA LEU A 107 4.13 -4.68 5.15
C LEU A 107 3.02 -3.73 4.75
N GLU A 108 3.01 -2.56 5.38
CA GLU A 108 2.02 -1.52 5.14
C GLU A 108 2.67 -0.31 4.47
N SER A 109 2.01 0.25 3.47
CA SER A 109 2.43 1.48 2.83
C SER A 109 1.25 2.33 2.36
N LEU A 110 1.54 3.60 2.10
CA LEU A 110 0.70 4.51 1.35
C LEU A 110 1.40 4.83 0.04
N VAL A 111 0.80 4.44 -1.07
CA VAL A 111 1.30 4.72 -2.41
C VAL A 111 0.62 5.95 -2.95
N THR A 112 1.40 6.94 -3.36
CA THR A 112 0.90 8.17 -4.00
C THR A 112 1.48 8.29 -5.39
N VAL A 113 0.63 8.49 -6.38
CA VAL A 113 1.03 8.78 -7.75
C VAL A 113 0.81 10.26 -8.02
N THR A 114 1.89 10.94 -8.36
CA THR A 114 1.89 12.40 -8.60
C THR A 114 2.23 12.68 -10.06
N GLY A 115 1.41 13.48 -10.70
CA GLY A 115 1.61 13.90 -12.08
C GLY A 115 2.78 14.88 -12.24
N ARG A 116 3.07 15.25 -13.49
CA ARG A 116 4.23 16.12 -13.83
C ARG A 116 4.16 17.52 -13.22
N LYS A 117 2.96 18.03 -12.95
CA LYS A 117 2.73 19.35 -12.37
C LYS A 117 2.63 19.32 -10.85
N GLY A 118 2.86 18.15 -10.23
CA GLY A 118 2.76 17.98 -8.78
C GLY A 118 1.36 17.64 -8.28
N GLU A 119 0.37 17.49 -9.16
CA GLU A 119 -0.99 17.07 -8.80
C GLU A 119 -1.00 15.60 -8.35
N VAL A 120 -1.77 15.27 -7.33
CA VAL A 120 -1.99 13.89 -6.91
C VAL A 120 -3.02 13.26 -7.84
N LEU A 121 -2.59 12.26 -8.60
CA LEU A 121 -3.44 11.50 -9.52
C LEU A 121 -4.22 10.42 -8.78
N ALA A 122 -3.57 9.72 -7.86
CA ALA A 122 -4.20 8.68 -7.06
C ALA A 122 -3.40 8.39 -5.79
N THR A 123 -4.09 7.79 -4.80
CA THR A 123 -3.48 7.32 -3.54
C THR A 123 -4.06 5.97 -3.17
N TYR A 124 -3.18 4.99 -2.89
CA TYR A 124 -3.56 3.62 -2.56
C TYR A 124 -2.96 3.22 -1.22
N PRO A 125 -3.77 2.92 -0.19
CA PRO A 125 -3.29 2.19 0.97
C PRO A 125 -3.04 0.73 0.57
N VAL A 126 -1.87 0.22 0.89
CA VAL A 126 -1.47 -1.15 0.54
C VAL A 126 -1.04 -1.88 1.79
N LEU A 127 -1.68 -2.99 2.07
CA LEU A 127 -1.30 -3.94 3.10
C LEU A 127 -1.01 -5.28 2.43
N SER A 128 0.21 -5.77 2.59
CA SER A 128 0.59 -7.11 2.15
C SER A 128 0.81 -8.00 3.34
N MET A 129 0.41 -9.24 3.20
CA MET A 129 0.50 -10.26 4.22
C MET A 129 1.09 -11.54 3.63
N ASN A 130 2.03 -12.16 4.33
CA ASN A 130 2.51 -13.50 4.04
C ASN A 130 2.37 -14.35 5.30
N GLY A 131 2.00 -15.61 5.14
CA GLY A 131 2.11 -16.59 6.22
C GLY A 131 3.58 -16.76 6.62
N ALA A 132 3.86 -16.83 7.92
CA ALA A 132 5.25 -16.98 8.37
C ALA A 132 5.91 -18.27 7.88
N GLY A 133 5.13 -19.32 7.63
CA GLY A 133 5.60 -20.57 7.02
C GLY A 133 5.92 -20.50 5.51
N ASP A 134 5.48 -19.44 4.81
CA ASP A 134 5.66 -19.31 3.36
C ASP A 134 7.12 -19.16 2.94
N SER A 135 8.00 -18.74 3.85
CA SER A 135 9.43 -18.55 3.60
C SER A 135 10.32 -19.72 4.06
N GLY A 136 9.71 -20.77 4.58
CA GLY A 136 10.39 -21.96 5.09
C GLY A 136 10.29 -22.13 6.61
N PHE A 137 11.02 -23.09 7.15
CA PHE A 137 10.98 -23.37 8.57
C PHE A 137 11.63 -22.26 9.41
N TRP A 138 11.00 -21.90 10.53
CA TRP A 138 11.42 -20.81 11.42
C TRP A 138 12.86 -20.94 11.95
N PHE A 139 13.37 -22.17 12.08
CA PHE A 139 14.72 -22.48 12.56
C PHE A 139 15.79 -22.48 11.45
N SER A 140 15.41 -22.21 10.20
CA SER A 140 16.36 -22.21 9.07
C SER A 140 17.27 -20.98 9.09
N PRO A 141 18.57 -21.10 8.84
CA PRO A 141 19.45 -19.94 8.72
C PRO A 141 18.94 -18.94 7.70
N GLY A 142 18.96 -17.65 8.02
CA GLY A 142 18.52 -16.57 7.11
C GLY A 142 17.02 -16.54 6.85
N ILE A 143 16.22 -17.12 7.75
CA ILE A 143 14.75 -17.14 7.59
C ILE A 143 14.18 -15.72 7.58
N ASP A 144 14.66 -14.83 8.44
CA ASP A 144 14.15 -13.46 8.54
C ASP A 144 14.37 -12.67 7.26
N GLU A 145 15.52 -12.83 6.62
CA GLU A 145 15.84 -12.19 5.35
C GLU A 145 14.91 -12.69 4.24
N ARG A 146 14.66 -14.00 4.19
CA ARG A 146 13.72 -14.58 3.20
C ARG A 146 12.29 -14.13 3.42
N ARG A 147 11.87 -14.00 4.69
CA ARG A 147 10.54 -13.49 5.04
C ARG A 147 10.38 -12.05 4.55
N VAL A 148 11.36 -11.18 4.83
CA VAL A 148 11.38 -9.79 4.34
C VAL A 148 11.36 -9.74 2.83
N GLU A 149 12.21 -10.51 2.16
CA GLU A 149 12.29 -10.51 0.70
C GLU A 149 10.98 -10.94 0.05
N ARG A 150 10.38 -12.04 0.53
CA ARG A 150 9.09 -12.52 0.01
C ARG A 150 7.96 -11.51 0.23
N LEU A 151 7.95 -10.85 1.39
CA LEU A 151 6.98 -9.82 1.70
C LEU A 151 7.13 -8.61 0.76
N ILE A 152 8.35 -8.18 0.46
CA ILE A 152 8.64 -7.09 -0.48
C ILE A 152 8.19 -7.44 -1.91
N VAL A 153 8.48 -8.65 -2.39
CA VAL A 153 8.03 -9.11 -3.72
C VAL A 153 6.51 -9.08 -3.83
N ASN A 154 5.82 -9.62 -2.81
CA ASN A 154 4.36 -9.61 -2.74
C ASN A 154 3.81 -8.18 -2.71
N HIS A 155 4.44 -7.31 -1.92
CA HIS A 155 4.02 -5.91 -1.80
C HIS A 155 4.14 -5.14 -3.12
N ALA A 156 5.25 -5.32 -3.85
CA ALA A 156 5.43 -4.72 -5.17
C ALA A 156 4.38 -5.21 -6.18
N ALA A 157 4.02 -6.49 -6.13
CA ALA A 157 2.98 -7.08 -6.97
C ALA A 157 1.60 -6.48 -6.66
N TRP A 158 1.26 -6.29 -5.38
CA TRP A 158 0.01 -5.64 -4.97
C TRP A 158 -0.04 -4.18 -5.38
N ILE A 159 1.06 -3.42 -5.21
CA ILE A 159 1.14 -2.03 -5.69
C ILE A 159 0.85 -1.98 -7.19
N LYS A 160 1.51 -2.84 -7.98
CA LYS A 160 1.26 -2.91 -9.42
C LYS A 160 -0.21 -3.21 -9.73
N LYS A 161 -0.78 -4.23 -9.08
CA LYS A 161 -2.18 -4.63 -9.30
C LYS A 161 -3.17 -3.51 -8.97
N LEU A 162 -2.97 -2.79 -7.85
CA LEU A 162 -3.87 -1.72 -7.44
C LEU A 162 -3.76 -0.48 -8.33
N THR A 163 -2.56 -0.21 -8.85
CA THR A 163 -2.33 0.96 -9.71
C THR A 163 -2.72 0.76 -11.16
N LEU A 164 -2.72 -0.47 -11.67
CA LEU A 164 -2.94 -0.76 -13.09
C LEU A 164 -4.23 -1.56 -13.37
N GLY A 165 -4.84 -2.19 -12.36
CA GLY A 165 -6.01 -3.05 -12.48
C GLY A 165 -5.62 -4.50 -12.69
#